data_cf036328efa882a7538572d46067081e
#
_entry.id   cf036328efa882a7538572d46067081e
#
_cell.length_a   1.000
_cell.length_b   1.000
_cell.length_c   1.000
_cell.angle_alpha   90.00
_cell.angle_beta   90.00
_cell.angle_gamma   90.00
#
_symmetry.space_group_name_H-M   'P 1'
#
loop_
_entity.id
_entity.type
_entity.pdbx_description
1 polymer ?
#
loop_
_entity_poly.entity_id
_entity_poly.type
_entity_poly.pdbx_seq_one_letter_code
_entity_poly.pdbx_strand_id
1 'polypeptide(L)'
;MESCRIDDRWKFNDLAALTMENEFLKVVVLADHGAKIHEIVYKPSDRDFLYHNPRISPTRPVYGQNVDNWWTGGIDECIPCGLDSRYKGEMYPSLGETWSERWSYEVEAWGPEEITVHMWCPCRVAPLLVERWMSLRSGEALIHMAHKVTNVSASAEPFEFLWGLHPGLALNPNMRIDLPAGQMAVDETSPDYSPERTSYEWPEFTDPDGHTVDMRVVLSPEANLWRLHYAHLKEGWLALTDTDRKEGIGLVFPVDVFPYSWLWLVYGGWRGLYCAGIEAWTGYPPTLEHAVAQGRFRQLKKGESLEAQTKIVVFSGLVEVTGIKPTGEVMGRER
;
A
#
# COMPACT_ATOMS: atom_id res chain seq x y z
N MET A 1 9.73 -21.36 -23.69
CA MET A 1 8.53 -20.51 -23.57
C MET A 1 9.03 -19.18 -23.04
N GLU A 2 8.59 -18.08 -23.64
CA GLU A 2 8.90 -16.76 -23.08
C GLU A 2 8.19 -16.68 -21.73
N SER A 3 8.97 -16.55 -20.67
CA SER A 3 8.46 -16.54 -19.33
C SER A 3 7.94 -15.16 -18.93
N CYS A 4 8.65 -14.08 -19.29
CA CYS A 4 8.22 -12.71 -19.03
C CYS A 4 7.73 -12.02 -20.29
N ARG A 5 6.63 -11.27 -20.19
CA ARG A 5 6.07 -10.46 -21.27
C ARG A 5 5.42 -9.18 -20.74
N ILE A 6 5.42 -8.13 -21.56
CA ILE A 6 4.77 -6.85 -21.30
C ILE A 6 3.91 -6.44 -22.51
N ASP A 7 2.74 -5.86 -22.22
CA ASP A 7 1.95 -5.10 -23.18
C ASP A 7 1.62 -3.73 -22.59
N ASP A 8 2.06 -2.66 -23.23
CA ASP A 8 1.84 -1.26 -22.85
C ASP A 8 0.92 -0.51 -23.83
N ARG A 9 0.32 -1.23 -24.79
CA ARG A 9 -0.56 -0.67 -25.81
C ARG A 9 -2.03 -0.83 -25.49
N TRP A 10 -2.34 -1.55 -24.42
CA TRP A 10 -3.72 -1.77 -23.97
C TRP A 10 -4.25 -0.59 -23.19
N LYS A 11 -5.57 -0.44 -23.19
CA LYS A 11 -6.26 0.56 -22.38
C LYS A 11 -7.33 -0.10 -21.53
N PHE A 12 -7.41 0.32 -20.28
CA PHE A 12 -8.48 -0.05 -19.35
C PHE A 12 -9.37 1.18 -19.13
N ASN A 13 -10.62 1.17 -19.59
CA ASN A 13 -11.53 2.34 -19.54
C ASN A 13 -10.86 3.65 -20.02
N ASP A 14 -10.20 3.60 -21.17
CA ASP A 14 -9.41 4.71 -21.76
C ASP A 14 -8.15 5.14 -20.99
N LEU A 15 -7.83 4.50 -19.87
CA LEU A 15 -6.58 4.69 -19.14
C LEU A 15 -5.46 3.87 -19.78
N ALA A 16 -4.27 4.44 -19.90
CA ALA A 16 -3.09 3.69 -20.31
C ALA A 16 -2.80 2.59 -19.29
N ALA A 17 -2.77 1.34 -19.74
CA ALA A 17 -2.57 0.16 -18.91
C ALA A 17 -1.31 -0.58 -19.35
N LEU A 18 -0.44 -0.86 -18.38
CA LEU A 18 0.74 -1.71 -18.53
C LEU A 18 0.39 -3.09 -17.97
N THR A 19 0.43 -4.12 -18.81
CA THR A 19 0.26 -5.50 -18.35
C THR A 19 1.61 -6.20 -18.38
N MET A 20 2.10 -6.57 -17.21
CA MET A 20 3.34 -7.30 -17.01
C MET A 20 2.99 -8.72 -16.55
N GLU A 21 3.61 -9.73 -17.14
CA GLU A 21 3.34 -11.12 -16.79
C GLU A 21 4.62 -11.96 -16.75
N ASN A 22 4.63 -12.93 -15.85
CA ASN A 22 5.52 -14.09 -15.89
C ASN A 22 4.73 -15.40 -15.70
N GLU A 23 5.37 -16.50 -15.32
CA GLU A 23 4.70 -17.80 -15.12
C GLU A 23 3.70 -17.76 -13.96
N PHE A 24 3.96 -16.95 -12.93
CA PHE A 24 3.20 -16.92 -11.69
C PHE A 24 2.25 -15.74 -11.58
N LEU A 25 2.63 -14.59 -12.11
CA LEU A 25 1.90 -13.35 -11.90
C LEU A 25 1.46 -12.69 -13.20
N LYS A 26 0.27 -12.11 -13.17
CA LYS A 26 -0.17 -11.05 -14.07
C LYS A 26 -0.37 -9.79 -13.24
N VAL A 27 0.25 -8.69 -13.63
CA VAL A 27 0.17 -7.39 -12.96
C VAL A 27 -0.29 -6.33 -13.94
N VAL A 28 -1.32 -5.57 -13.57
CA VAL A 28 -1.83 -4.45 -14.37
C VAL A 28 -1.59 -3.15 -13.64
N VAL A 29 -0.94 -2.20 -14.31
CA VAL A 29 -0.66 -0.85 -13.78
C VAL A 29 -1.36 0.20 -14.64
N LEU A 30 -2.08 1.12 -14.00
CA LEU A 30 -2.80 2.21 -14.67
C LEU A 30 -1.98 3.50 -14.58
N ALA A 31 -1.17 3.79 -15.61
CA ALA A 31 -0.26 4.94 -15.64
C ALA A 31 -1.01 6.28 -15.56
N ASP A 32 -2.20 6.38 -16.17
CA ASP A 32 -3.04 7.58 -16.14
C ASP A 32 -3.81 7.79 -14.84
N HIS A 33 -3.68 6.86 -13.86
CA HIS A 33 -4.33 6.91 -12.56
C HIS A 33 -3.30 6.59 -11.46
N GLY A 34 -2.36 7.51 -11.22
CA GLY A 34 -1.37 7.39 -10.15
C GLY A 34 -0.36 6.26 -10.33
N ALA A 35 -0.16 5.74 -11.54
CA ALA A 35 0.55 4.47 -11.76
C ALA A 35 0.12 3.38 -10.76
N LYS A 36 -1.17 3.38 -10.41
CA LYS A 36 -1.83 2.42 -9.52
C LYS A 36 -1.59 0.99 -10.00
N ILE A 37 -1.14 0.12 -9.10
CA ILE A 37 -1.18 -1.33 -9.37
C ILE A 37 -2.65 -1.74 -9.22
N HIS A 38 -3.29 -2.03 -10.35
CA HIS A 38 -4.73 -2.31 -10.40
C HIS A 38 -5.05 -3.78 -10.15
N GLU A 39 -4.28 -4.69 -10.73
CA GLU A 39 -4.46 -6.14 -10.57
C GLU A 39 -3.13 -6.80 -10.17
N ILE A 40 -3.20 -7.79 -9.29
CA ILE A 40 -2.15 -8.78 -9.03
C ILE A 40 -2.79 -10.15 -9.01
N VAL A 41 -2.81 -10.78 -10.18
CA VAL A 41 -3.39 -12.12 -10.35
C VAL A 41 -2.32 -13.18 -10.18
N TYR A 42 -2.53 -14.11 -9.25
CA TYR A 42 -1.74 -15.31 -9.10
C TYR A 42 -2.27 -16.37 -10.07
N LYS A 43 -1.54 -16.57 -11.16
CA LYS A 43 -1.99 -17.41 -12.30
C LYS A 43 -2.29 -18.88 -11.95
N PRO A 44 -1.54 -19.55 -11.02
CA PRO A 44 -1.84 -20.93 -10.65
C PRO A 44 -3.24 -21.16 -10.07
N SER A 45 -3.83 -20.17 -9.41
CA SER A 45 -5.19 -20.25 -8.84
C SER A 45 -6.18 -19.26 -9.45
N ASP A 46 -5.75 -18.46 -10.43
CA ASP A 46 -6.54 -17.40 -11.09
C ASP A 46 -7.13 -16.42 -10.06
N ARG A 47 -6.33 -16.06 -9.04
CA ARG A 47 -6.77 -15.22 -7.93
C ARG A 47 -6.17 -13.82 -8.03
N ASP A 48 -7.03 -12.81 -8.09
CA ASP A 48 -6.62 -11.42 -7.80
C ASP A 48 -6.65 -11.16 -6.30
N PHE A 49 -5.56 -10.63 -5.76
CA PHE A 49 -5.44 -10.28 -4.34
C PHE A 49 -5.92 -8.87 -4.03
N LEU A 50 -6.09 -8.03 -5.07
CA LEU A 50 -6.45 -6.65 -4.86
C LEU A 50 -7.96 -6.46 -4.79
N TYR A 51 -8.38 -5.55 -3.94
CA TYR A 51 -9.76 -5.12 -3.88
C TYR A 51 -10.10 -4.22 -5.07
N HIS A 52 -11.24 -4.48 -5.69
CA HIS A 52 -11.85 -3.64 -6.71
C HIS A 52 -13.16 -3.06 -6.18
N ASN A 53 -13.28 -1.74 -6.16
CA ASN A 53 -14.51 -1.10 -5.72
C ASN A 53 -15.62 -1.33 -6.77
N PRO A 54 -16.67 -2.10 -6.46
CA PRO A 54 -17.69 -2.45 -7.47
C PRO A 54 -18.58 -1.26 -7.88
N ARG A 55 -18.47 -0.14 -7.17
CA ARG A 55 -19.30 1.06 -7.41
C ARG A 55 -18.58 2.15 -8.20
N ILE A 56 -17.24 2.05 -8.31
CA ILE A 56 -16.40 3.10 -8.90
C ILE A 56 -15.49 2.44 -9.93
N SER A 57 -15.82 2.65 -11.21
CA SER A 57 -14.93 2.20 -12.28
C SER A 57 -13.68 3.07 -12.35
N PRO A 58 -12.51 2.49 -12.63
CA PRO A 58 -11.30 3.26 -12.87
C PRO A 58 -11.50 4.24 -14.02
N THR A 59 -11.28 5.51 -13.71
CA THR A 59 -11.28 6.63 -14.65
C THR A 59 -10.17 7.58 -14.24
N ARG A 60 -9.77 8.52 -15.09
CA ARG A 60 -8.75 9.50 -14.73
C ARG A 60 -9.28 10.39 -13.60
N PRO A 61 -8.67 10.36 -12.42
CA PRO A 61 -9.08 11.24 -11.33
C PRO A 61 -8.71 12.70 -11.63
N VAL A 62 -9.36 13.61 -10.91
CA VAL A 62 -9.04 15.03 -10.97
C VAL A 62 -8.31 15.41 -9.70
N TYR A 63 -7.23 16.14 -9.81
CA TYR A 63 -6.45 16.62 -8.67
C TYR A 63 -7.33 17.34 -7.63
N GLY A 64 -7.13 17.02 -6.35
CA GLY A 64 -7.87 17.60 -5.23
C GLY A 64 -9.30 17.10 -5.06
N GLN A 65 -9.71 16.10 -5.80
CA GLN A 65 -10.99 15.41 -5.57
C GLN A 65 -10.96 14.61 -4.27
N ASN A 66 -12.13 14.47 -3.64
CA ASN A 66 -12.27 13.61 -2.48
C ASN A 66 -12.03 12.15 -2.87
N VAL A 67 -10.94 11.57 -2.36
CA VAL A 67 -10.50 10.22 -2.69
C VAL A 67 -11.58 9.17 -2.46
N ASP A 68 -12.42 9.32 -1.44
CA ASP A 68 -13.49 8.39 -1.11
C ASP A 68 -14.52 8.21 -2.22
N ASN A 69 -14.64 9.18 -3.11
CA ASN A 69 -15.54 9.14 -4.26
C ASN A 69 -14.86 8.63 -5.54
N TRP A 70 -13.54 8.44 -5.51
CA TRP A 70 -12.73 8.06 -6.65
C TRP A 70 -11.91 6.79 -6.44
N TRP A 71 -11.78 6.32 -5.20
CA TRP A 71 -10.95 5.18 -4.88
C TRP A 71 -11.52 3.88 -5.45
N THR A 72 -10.78 3.29 -6.36
CA THR A 72 -11.16 2.09 -7.11
C THR A 72 -10.61 0.80 -6.53
N GLY A 73 -9.88 0.87 -5.39
CA GLY A 73 -9.06 -0.24 -4.90
C GLY A 73 -7.68 -0.25 -5.56
N GLY A 74 -6.99 -1.40 -5.53
CA GLY A 74 -5.62 -1.51 -6.02
C GLY A 74 -4.58 -0.99 -5.03
N ILE A 75 -3.36 -0.74 -5.49
CA ILE A 75 -2.27 -0.19 -4.65
C ILE A 75 -1.93 1.20 -5.13
N ASP A 76 -2.05 2.18 -4.24
CA ASP A 76 -1.61 3.56 -4.45
C ASP A 76 -0.27 3.84 -3.78
N GLU A 77 0.51 4.73 -4.36
CA GLU A 77 1.67 5.34 -3.72
C GLU A 77 1.30 6.76 -3.29
N CYS A 78 1.37 7.02 -1.97
CA CYS A 78 0.78 8.19 -1.34
C CYS A 78 1.87 9.13 -0.83
N ILE A 79 1.87 10.39 -1.31
CA ILE A 79 2.81 11.44 -0.91
C ILE A 79 2.20 12.81 -1.24
N PRO A 80 2.32 13.87 -0.41
CA PRO A 80 3.13 13.97 0.80
C PRO A 80 2.36 13.71 2.11
N CYS A 81 1.12 13.23 2.06
CA CYS A 81 0.27 13.00 3.24
C CYS A 81 -0.69 11.81 3.04
N GLY A 82 -1.33 11.36 4.11
CA GLY A 82 -2.36 10.32 4.05
C GLY A 82 -3.79 10.87 3.98
N LEU A 83 -4.09 11.94 4.71
CA LEU A 83 -5.36 12.65 4.66
C LEU A 83 -5.16 14.11 4.28
N ASP A 84 -6.27 14.82 3.94
CA ASP A 84 -6.27 16.24 3.62
C ASP A 84 -5.45 17.02 4.64
N SER A 85 -4.43 17.73 4.17
CA SER A 85 -3.43 18.38 5.02
C SER A 85 -3.22 19.83 4.62
N ARG A 86 -3.11 20.72 5.63
CA ARG A 86 -2.68 22.10 5.42
C ARG A 86 -1.28 22.29 6.01
N TYR A 87 -0.29 22.42 5.14
CA TYR A 87 1.10 22.52 5.57
C TYR A 87 1.86 23.62 4.82
N LYS A 88 2.61 24.49 5.54
CA LYS A 88 3.39 25.62 4.99
C LYS A 88 2.57 26.53 4.06
N GLY A 89 1.27 26.71 4.35
CA GLY A 89 0.36 27.56 3.56
C GLY A 89 -0.33 26.89 2.39
N GLU A 90 0.06 25.69 2.05
CA GLU A 90 -0.51 24.89 0.94
C GLU A 90 -1.50 23.84 1.44
N MET A 91 -2.35 23.35 0.53
CA MET A 91 -3.31 22.28 0.77
C MET A 91 -2.92 21.05 -0.05
N TYR A 92 -2.87 19.92 0.63
CA TYR A 92 -2.57 18.61 0.03
C TYR A 92 -3.79 17.70 0.17
N PRO A 93 -4.23 17.04 -0.90
CA PRO A 93 -5.41 16.16 -0.85
C PRO A 93 -5.13 14.85 -0.12
N SER A 94 -6.18 14.18 0.32
CA SER A 94 -6.11 12.82 0.90
C SER A 94 -5.42 11.84 -0.03
N LEU A 95 -4.60 10.95 0.52
CA LEU A 95 -3.64 10.06 -0.14
C LEU A 95 -2.56 10.82 -0.95
N GLY A 96 -2.41 12.12 -0.69
CA GLY A 96 -1.42 12.97 -1.35
C GLY A 96 -1.74 13.28 -2.81
N GLU A 97 -0.71 13.61 -3.56
CA GLU A 97 -0.86 14.11 -4.94
C GLU A 97 -0.74 12.99 -5.99
N THR A 98 0.12 12.02 -5.71
CA THR A 98 0.59 11.03 -6.69
C THR A 98 -0.50 10.10 -7.23
N TRP A 99 -1.50 9.75 -6.41
CA TRP A 99 -2.57 8.82 -6.80
C TRP A 99 -3.50 9.36 -7.90
N SER A 100 -3.63 10.70 -8.01
CA SER A 100 -4.51 11.35 -8.96
C SER A 100 -3.80 11.92 -10.19
N GLU A 101 -2.48 11.86 -10.23
CA GLU A 101 -1.70 12.38 -11.35
C GLU A 101 -1.43 11.28 -12.40
N ARG A 102 -1.18 11.73 -13.61
CA ARG A 102 -0.63 10.88 -14.66
C ARG A 102 0.85 10.69 -14.43
N TRP A 103 1.30 9.44 -14.37
CA TRP A 103 2.71 9.12 -14.35
C TRP A 103 3.23 8.90 -15.78
N SER A 104 4.41 9.42 -16.04
CA SER A 104 5.20 9.04 -17.20
C SER A 104 5.85 7.68 -16.98
N TYR A 105 6.15 6.95 -18.04
CA TYR A 105 6.84 5.67 -17.92
C TYR A 105 7.71 5.38 -19.15
N GLU A 106 8.68 4.50 -18.98
CA GLU A 106 9.45 3.86 -20.03
C GLU A 106 9.76 2.39 -19.68
N VAL A 107 9.83 1.54 -20.68
CA VAL A 107 10.23 0.13 -20.53
C VAL A 107 11.74 0.06 -20.64
N GLU A 108 12.45 -0.09 -19.52
CA GLU A 108 13.92 -0.12 -19.47
C GLU A 108 14.50 -1.48 -19.83
N ALA A 109 13.82 -2.56 -19.41
CA ALA A 109 14.22 -3.93 -19.75
C ALA A 109 13.00 -4.72 -20.22
N TRP A 110 13.21 -5.45 -21.32
CA TRP A 110 12.21 -6.32 -21.90
C TRP A 110 12.88 -7.58 -22.48
N GLY A 111 12.73 -8.68 -21.77
CA GLY A 111 13.26 -9.98 -22.19
C GLY A 111 12.55 -11.14 -21.52
N PRO A 112 12.83 -12.39 -21.91
CA PRO A 112 12.18 -13.58 -21.36
C PRO A 112 12.50 -13.82 -19.88
N GLU A 113 13.60 -13.26 -19.38
CA GLU A 113 14.04 -13.45 -17.98
C GLU A 113 13.56 -12.34 -17.05
N GLU A 114 13.41 -11.10 -17.55
CA GLU A 114 13.05 -9.94 -16.76
C GLU A 114 12.36 -8.87 -17.59
N ILE A 115 11.39 -8.19 -16.96
CA ILE A 115 10.78 -6.96 -17.43
C ILE A 115 11.02 -5.90 -16.35
N THR A 116 11.43 -4.70 -16.76
CA THR A 116 11.52 -3.55 -15.86
C THR A 116 10.89 -2.33 -16.51
N VAL A 117 10.00 -1.67 -15.76
CA VAL A 117 9.37 -0.41 -16.14
C VAL A 117 9.77 0.66 -15.13
N HIS A 118 10.34 1.75 -15.61
CA HIS A 118 10.55 2.98 -14.87
C HIS A 118 9.33 3.89 -15.01
N MET A 119 8.81 4.40 -13.91
CA MET A 119 7.65 5.29 -13.83
C MET A 119 7.98 6.49 -12.96
N TRP A 120 7.52 7.70 -13.33
CA TRP A 120 7.80 8.89 -12.55
C TRP A 120 6.66 9.91 -12.60
N CYS A 121 6.55 10.68 -11.51
CA CYS A 121 5.58 11.75 -11.35
C CYS A 121 6.20 12.92 -10.58
N PRO A 122 6.31 14.12 -11.15
CA PRO A 122 6.52 15.31 -10.35
C PRO A 122 5.23 15.65 -9.60
N CYS A 123 5.33 15.90 -8.29
CA CYS A 123 4.20 16.42 -7.53
C CYS A 123 3.84 17.83 -8.01
N ARG A 124 2.57 18.20 -7.87
CA ARG A 124 2.05 19.47 -8.38
C ARG A 124 2.36 20.64 -7.45
N VAL A 125 2.23 20.43 -6.14
CA VAL A 125 2.41 21.44 -5.08
C VAL A 125 3.64 21.13 -4.24
N ALA A 126 3.78 19.89 -3.76
CA ALA A 126 4.98 19.45 -3.07
C ALA A 126 6.19 19.51 -4.02
N PRO A 127 7.36 20.02 -3.57
CA PRO A 127 8.54 20.11 -4.41
C PRO A 127 9.24 18.75 -4.54
N LEU A 128 8.49 17.71 -4.86
CA LEU A 128 8.98 16.34 -4.91
C LEU A 128 8.83 15.74 -6.32
N LEU A 129 9.84 14.99 -6.74
CA LEU A 129 9.78 14.06 -7.86
C LEU A 129 9.72 12.64 -7.26
N VAL A 130 8.71 11.87 -7.64
CA VAL A 130 8.55 10.47 -7.22
C VAL A 130 8.84 9.57 -8.40
N GLU A 131 9.73 8.59 -8.22
CA GLU A 131 10.15 7.63 -9.22
C GLU A 131 9.97 6.21 -8.68
N ARG A 132 9.54 5.30 -9.53
CA ARG A 132 9.39 3.88 -9.23
C ARG A 132 9.83 3.01 -10.39
N TRP A 133 10.73 2.08 -10.13
CA TRP A 133 11.07 0.96 -11.03
C TRP A 133 10.33 -0.27 -10.56
N MET A 134 9.68 -0.96 -11.47
CA MET A 134 8.92 -2.17 -11.17
C MET A 134 9.36 -3.28 -12.09
N SER A 135 9.76 -4.42 -11.50
CA SER A 135 10.29 -5.56 -12.25
C SER A 135 9.56 -6.85 -11.92
N LEU A 136 9.32 -7.67 -12.95
CA LEU A 136 8.97 -9.08 -12.83
C LEU A 136 10.11 -9.93 -13.40
N ARG A 137 10.42 -11.04 -12.72
CA ARG A 137 11.43 -12.01 -13.14
C ARG A 137 10.83 -13.39 -13.38
N SER A 138 11.39 -14.09 -14.34
CA SER A 138 11.04 -15.50 -14.60
C SER A 138 11.30 -16.37 -13.38
N GLY A 139 10.36 -17.27 -13.09
CA GLY A 139 10.49 -18.22 -11.97
C GLY A 139 10.15 -17.67 -10.59
N GLU A 140 9.75 -16.38 -10.47
CA GLU A 140 9.45 -15.75 -9.19
C GLU A 140 7.99 -15.30 -9.09
N ALA A 141 7.33 -15.56 -7.95
CA ALA A 141 6.04 -14.97 -7.60
C ALA A 141 6.24 -13.65 -6.83
N LEU A 142 7.13 -12.78 -7.36
CA LEU A 142 7.55 -11.52 -6.74
C LEU A 142 7.39 -10.36 -7.71
N ILE A 143 6.97 -9.21 -7.17
CA ILE A 143 7.09 -7.92 -7.83
C ILE A 143 8.20 -7.16 -7.10
N HIS A 144 9.31 -6.88 -7.78
CA HIS A 144 10.39 -6.07 -7.25
C HIS A 144 10.12 -4.60 -7.55
N MET A 145 10.26 -3.74 -6.55
CA MET A 145 10.10 -2.29 -6.72
C MET A 145 11.26 -1.55 -6.10
N ALA A 146 11.85 -0.64 -6.86
CA ALA A 146 12.76 0.37 -6.37
C ALA A 146 12.04 1.72 -6.42
N HIS A 147 12.15 2.49 -5.36
CA HIS A 147 11.51 3.80 -5.25
C HIS A 147 12.55 4.87 -4.96
N LYS A 148 12.29 6.08 -5.46
CA LYS A 148 13.10 7.25 -5.16
C LYS A 148 12.23 8.49 -5.08
N VAL A 149 12.34 9.22 -3.97
CA VAL A 149 11.70 10.51 -3.77
C VAL A 149 12.79 11.57 -3.69
N THR A 150 12.76 12.55 -4.58
CA THR A 150 13.78 13.61 -4.67
C THR A 150 13.16 14.97 -4.41
N ASN A 151 13.76 15.77 -3.52
CA ASN A 151 13.37 17.18 -3.38
C ASN A 151 13.98 18.00 -4.51
N VAL A 152 13.12 18.46 -5.44
CA VAL A 152 13.48 19.29 -6.60
C VAL A 152 13.27 20.79 -6.39
N SER A 153 13.07 21.20 -5.12
CA SER A 153 12.84 22.60 -4.75
C SER A 153 13.97 23.54 -5.20
N ALA A 154 13.62 24.77 -5.53
CA ALA A 154 14.57 25.86 -5.61
C ALA A 154 14.97 26.43 -4.24
N SER A 155 14.12 26.24 -3.21
CA SER A 155 14.34 26.69 -1.83
C SER A 155 15.46 25.91 -1.14
N ALA A 156 16.19 26.56 -0.23
CA ALA A 156 17.15 25.91 0.67
C ALA A 156 16.47 25.22 1.86
N GLU A 157 15.23 25.58 2.16
CA GLU A 157 14.46 24.98 3.27
C GLU A 157 14.13 23.54 2.94
N PRO A 158 14.28 22.60 3.90
CA PRO A 158 13.87 21.22 3.71
C PRO A 158 12.34 21.11 3.59
N PHE A 159 11.89 20.09 2.89
CA PHE A 159 10.48 19.75 2.78
C PHE A 159 10.17 18.48 3.55
N GLU A 160 9.21 18.57 4.45
CA GLU A 160 8.70 17.47 5.27
C GLU A 160 7.54 16.79 4.55
N PHE A 161 7.47 15.46 4.65
CA PHE A 161 6.43 14.66 4.01
C PHE A 161 6.18 13.34 4.73
N LEU A 162 4.99 12.79 4.51
CA LEU A 162 4.67 11.38 4.69
C LEU A 162 4.75 10.67 3.33
N TRP A 163 5.20 9.43 3.36
CA TRP A 163 5.22 8.57 2.20
C TRP A 163 4.68 7.20 2.59
N GLY A 164 3.72 6.69 1.82
CA GLY A 164 3.08 5.41 2.09
C GLY A 164 2.79 4.61 0.83
N LEU A 165 2.76 3.28 1.03
CA LEU A 165 2.24 2.32 0.08
C LEU A 165 0.89 1.84 0.61
N HIS A 166 -0.19 2.13 -0.11
CA HIS A 166 -1.58 1.92 0.29
C HIS A 166 -2.22 0.77 -0.51
N PRO A 167 -1.99 -0.50 -0.16
CA PRO A 167 -2.63 -1.63 -0.80
C PRO A 167 -4.07 -1.79 -0.31
N GLY A 168 -5.03 -1.73 -1.22
CA GLY A 168 -6.39 -2.18 -0.99
C GLY A 168 -6.49 -3.67 -1.28
N LEU A 169 -6.57 -4.50 -0.26
CA LEU A 169 -6.61 -5.95 -0.35
C LEU A 169 -8.03 -6.51 -0.28
N ALA A 170 -8.34 -7.47 -1.14
CA ALA A 170 -9.60 -8.18 -1.12
C ALA A 170 -9.70 -9.11 0.10
N LEU A 171 -10.82 -9.09 0.80
CA LEU A 171 -11.04 -9.88 1.99
C LEU A 171 -12.03 -11.03 1.77
N ASN A 172 -11.85 -12.08 2.56
CA ASN A 172 -12.87 -13.07 2.91
C ASN A 172 -12.74 -13.44 4.40
N PRO A 173 -13.78 -14.06 5.02
CA PRO A 173 -13.78 -14.32 6.47
C PRO A 173 -12.72 -15.33 6.97
N ASN A 174 -12.07 -16.07 6.05
CA ASN A 174 -11.07 -17.08 6.39
C ASN A 174 -9.63 -16.52 6.23
N MET A 175 -9.49 -15.21 6.32
CA MET A 175 -8.19 -14.56 6.20
C MET A 175 -7.59 -14.19 7.54
N ARG A 176 -6.27 -14.13 7.53
CA ARG A 176 -5.44 -13.78 8.66
C ARG A 176 -4.43 -12.68 8.27
N ILE A 177 -4.28 -11.70 9.15
CA ILE A 177 -3.31 -10.62 9.06
C ILE A 177 -2.13 -10.95 9.98
N ASP A 178 -0.91 -10.95 9.44
CA ASP A 178 0.31 -11.11 10.22
C ASP A 178 1.28 -9.95 9.97
N LEU A 179 1.82 -9.37 11.03
CA LEU A 179 2.82 -8.30 10.99
C LEU A 179 3.70 -8.31 12.25
N PRO A 180 4.96 -7.83 12.17
CA PRO A 180 5.90 -7.86 13.29
C PRO A 180 5.73 -6.64 14.20
N ALA A 181 4.51 -6.39 14.67
CA ALA A 181 4.21 -5.30 15.59
C ALA A 181 4.41 -5.70 17.06
N GLY A 182 4.64 -4.72 17.90
CA GLY A 182 4.49 -4.81 19.35
C GLY A 182 3.29 -3.95 19.77
N GLN A 183 3.58 -2.67 20.02
CA GLN A 183 2.56 -1.71 20.41
C GLN A 183 1.82 -1.15 19.19
N MET A 184 0.51 -1.02 19.33
CA MET A 184 -0.40 -0.39 18.38
C MET A 184 -0.95 0.92 18.96
N ALA A 185 -1.20 1.89 18.10
CA ALA A 185 -1.97 3.10 18.44
C ALA A 185 -3.31 3.09 17.70
N VAL A 186 -4.36 3.56 18.35
CA VAL A 186 -5.71 3.71 17.76
C VAL A 186 -5.82 5.12 17.21
N ASP A 187 -6.22 5.28 15.96
CA ASP A 187 -6.46 6.59 15.36
C ASP A 187 -7.70 7.27 15.99
N GLU A 188 -7.63 8.58 16.20
CA GLU A 188 -8.72 9.36 16.81
C GLU A 188 -10.02 9.34 16.00
N THR A 189 -9.94 9.06 14.70
CA THR A 189 -11.12 8.94 13.81
C THR A 189 -11.71 7.53 13.80
N SER A 190 -10.97 6.53 14.31
CA SER A 190 -11.47 5.15 14.39
C SER A 190 -12.65 5.03 15.37
N PRO A 191 -13.71 4.28 15.04
CA PRO A 191 -14.77 3.99 15.99
C PRO A 191 -14.31 3.32 17.30
N ASP A 192 -13.16 2.68 17.28
CA ASP A 192 -12.54 2.03 18.44
C ASP A 192 -11.88 3.02 19.43
N TYR A 193 -11.68 4.27 19.02
CA TYR A 193 -10.98 5.26 19.82
C TYR A 193 -11.76 5.68 21.06
N SER A 194 -11.06 5.78 22.18
CA SER A 194 -11.47 6.56 23.34
C SER A 194 -10.24 7.09 24.08
N PRO A 195 -10.35 8.16 24.88
CA PRO A 195 -9.21 8.70 25.64
C PRO A 195 -8.55 7.66 26.57
N GLU A 196 -9.29 6.62 27.01
CA GLU A 196 -8.78 5.53 27.84
C GLU A 196 -8.23 4.36 27.00
N ARG A 197 -8.41 4.38 25.67
CA ARG A 197 -8.04 3.33 24.73
C ARG A 197 -7.33 3.88 23.51
N THR A 198 -6.15 4.45 23.73
CA THR A 198 -5.33 5.06 22.66
C THR A 198 -4.27 4.10 22.12
N SER A 199 -4.01 2.99 22.82
CA SER A 199 -3.00 1.99 22.43
C SER A 199 -3.25 0.63 23.05
N TYR A 200 -2.64 -0.41 22.45
CA TYR A 200 -2.71 -1.80 22.94
C TYR A 200 -1.49 -2.60 22.43
N GLU A 201 -1.30 -3.81 23.00
CA GLU A 201 -0.27 -4.74 22.52
C GLU A 201 -0.83 -5.67 21.43
N TRP A 202 -0.15 -5.74 20.30
CA TRP A 202 -0.51 -6.65 19.20
C TRP A 202 -0.36 -8.12 19.64
N PRO A 203 -1.31 -9.01 19.32
CA PRO A 203 -2.51 -8.78 18.48
C PRO A 203 -3.80 -8.58 19.28
N GLU A 204 -3.77 -8.49 20.61
CA GLU A 204 -4.96 -8.50 21.46
C GLU A 204 -5.49 -7.08 21.71
N PHE A 205 -6.66 -6.79 21.18
CA PHE A 205 -7.36 -5.52 21.35
C PHE A 205 -8.60 -5.68 22.23
N THR A 206 -8.82 -4.78 23.18
CA THR A 206 -10.08 -4.71 23.93
C THR A 206 -11.00 -3.71 23.25
N ASP A 207 -12.11 -4.20 22.71
CA ASP A 207 -13.08 -3.37 21.98
C ASP A 207 -13.88 -2.42 22.93
N PRO A 208 -14.69 -1.49 22.38
CA PRO A 208 -15.54 -0.60 23.19
C PRO A 208 -16.50 -1.31 24.16
N ASP A 209 -16.92 -2.52 23.85
CA ASP A 209 -17.82 -3.32 24.66
C ASP A 209 -17.09 -4.15 25.73
N GLY A 210 -15.76 -4.11 25.76
CA GLY A 210 -14.91 -4.79 26.73
C GLY A 210 -14.52 -6.22 26.35
N HIS A 211 -14.75 -6.64 25.09
CA HIS A 211 -14.34 -7.96 24.60
C HIS A 211 -12.90 -7.95 24.12
N THR A 212 -12.16 -9.02 24.37
CA THR A 212 -10.84 -9.22 23.77
C THR A 212 -10.99 -9.74 22.34
N VAL A 213 -10.41 -9.02 21.39
CA VAL A 213 -10.44 -9.31 19.96
C VAL A 213 -9.01 -9.63 19.49
N ASP A 214 -8.83 -10.75 18.80
CA ASP A 214 -7.58 -11.05 18.06
C ASP A 214 -7.61 -10.29 16.72
N MET A 215 -6.81 -9.25 16.60
CA MET A 215 -6.75 -8.38 15.43
C MET A 215 -6.15 -9.04 14.19
N ARG A 216 -5.61 -10.24 14.32
CA ARG A 216 -5.14 -11.05 13.17
C ARG A 216 -6.31 -11.66 12.40
N VAL A 217 -7.47 -11.82 13.03
CA VAL A 217 -8.63 -12.47 12.43
C VAL A 217 -9.43 -11.46 11.63
N VAL A 218 -9.61 -11.75 10.33
CA VAL A 218 -10.48 -10.95 9.47
C VAL A 218 -11.95 -11.27 9.81
N LEU A 219 -12.71 -10.23 10.14
CA LEU A 219 -14.12 -10.36 10.44
C LEU A 219 -14.96 -10.44 9.17
N SER A 220 -16.16 -10.98 9.26
CA SER A 220 -17.11 -10.95 8.15
C SER A 220 -17.68 -9.53 7.91
N PRO A 221 -18.24 -9.23 6.72
CA PRO A 221 -18.80 -7.91 6.43
C PRO A 221 -20.03 -7.57 7.27
N GLU A 222 -20.72 -8.58 7.84
CA GLU A 222 -21.85 -8.41 8.76
C GLU A 222 -21.44 -7.80 10.10
N ALA A 223 -20.15 -7.79 10.43
CA ALA A 223 -19.64 -7.09 11.61
C ALA A 223 -19.95 -5.58 11.54
N ASN A 224 -20.12 -5.05 10.33
CA ASN A 224 -20.54 -3.67 10.06
C ASN A 224 -19.71 -2.62 10.83
N LEU A 225 -18.40 -2.80 10.83
CA LEU A 225 -17.45 -1.91 11.49
C LEU A 225 -16.27 -1.58 10.56
N TRP A 226 -15.50 -0.56 10.93
CA TRP A 226 -14.21 -0.25 10.35
C TRP A 226 -13.24 0.20 11.44
N ARG A 227 -11.92 0.10 11.17
CA ARG A 227 -10.84 0.43 12.09
C ARG A 227 -9.70 1.14 11.36
N LEU A 228 -9.03 2.04 12.05
CA LEU A 228 -7.75 2.61 11.63
C LEU A 228 -6.80 2.61 12.82
N HIS A 229 -5.80 1.74 12.76
CA HIS A 229 -4.80 1.58 13.81
C HIS A 229 -3.39 1.65 13.22
N TYR A 230 -2.43 2.06 14.03
CA TYR A 230 -1.03 2.22 13.64
C TYR A 230 -0.14 1.26 14.41
N ALA A 231 0.69 0.53 13.71
CA ALA A 231 1.73 -0.32 14.28
C ALA A 231 3.10 0.36 14.19
N HIS A 232 3.90 0.30 15.25
CA HIS A 232 5.33 0.47 15.13
C HIS A 232 5.97 -0.90 14.86
N LEU A 233 6.62 -1.04 13.72
CA LEU A 233 7.12 -2.32 13.23
C LEU A 233 8.54 -2.59 13.76
N LYS A 234 8.81 -3.86 14.09
CA LYS A 234 10.14 -4.36 14.45
C LYS A 234 10.94 -4.82 13.23
N GLU A 235 10.23 -5.23 12.18
CA GLU A 235 10.78 -5.72 10.91
C GLU A 235 9.93 -5.19 9.75
N GLY A 236 10.48 -5.15 8.56
CA GLY A 236 9.82 -4.57 7.38
C GLY A 236 9.02 -5.58 6.56
N TRP A 237 7.98 -6.15 7.12
CA TRP A 237 7.07 -7.02 6.38
C TRP A 237 5.63 -6.97 6.90
N LEU A 238 4.68 -7.27 6.02
CA LEU A 238 3.24 -7.38 6.28
C LEU A 238 2.70 -8.54 5.44
N ALA A 239 1.69 -9.26 5.94
CA ALA A 239 1.08 -10.37 5.21
C ALA A 239 -0.43 -10.47 5.44
N LEU A 240 -1.15 -10.89 4.39
CA LEU A 240 -2.54 -11.32 4.43
C LEU A 240 -2.62 -12.72 3.84
N THR A 241 -3.11 -13.69 4.62
CA THR A 241 -3.18 -15.10 4.25
C THR A 241 -4.63 -15.59 4.27
N ASP A 242 -5.07 -16.23 3.20
CA ASP A 242 -6.29 -17.03 3.15
C ASP A 242 -5.96 -18.41 3.70
N THR A 243 -6.47 -18.70 4.90
CA THR A 243 -6.13 -19.93 5.64
C THR A 243 -6.73 -21.19 5.05
N ASP A 244 -7.85 -21.08 4.33
CA ASP A 244 -8.50 -22.20 3.68
C ASP A 244 -7.79 -22.58 2.37
N ARG A 245 -7.47 -21.55 1.56
CA ARG A 245 -6.73 -21.76 0.28
C ARG A 245 -5.25 -21.94 0.50
N LYS A 246 -4.73 -21.53 1.66
CA LYS A 246 -3.31 -21.47 2.00
C LYS A 246 -2.51 -20.64 0.98
N GLU A 247 -3.09 -19.53 0.57
CA GLU A 247 -2.50 -18.58 -0.36
C GLU A 247 -2.50 -17.20 0.27
N GLY A 248 -1.48 -16.41 0.01
CA GLY A 248 -1.39 -15.08 0.57
C GLY A 248 -0.56 -14.12 -0.25
N ILE A 249 -0.65 -12.85 0.17
CA ILE A 249 0.14 -11.75 -0.36
C ILE A 249 0.87 -11.08 0.79
N GLY A 250 2.13 -10.70 0.56
CA GLY A 250 2.94 -9.97 1.53
C GLY A 250 3.62 -8.76 0.89
N LEU A 251 3.94 -7.78 1.71
CA LEU A 251 4.74 -6.62 1.37
C LEU A 251 6.03 -6.64 2.18
N VAL A 252 7.17 -6.44 1.53
CA VAL A 252 8.50 -6.38 2.16
C VAL A 252 9.13 -5.03 1.85
N PHE A 253 9.71 -4.40 2.87
CA PHE A 253 10.26 -3.04 2.76
C PHE A 253 11.35 -2.78 3.81
N PRO A 254 12.21 -1.77 3.63
CA PRO A 254 13.17 -1.36 4.64
C PRO A 254 12.46 -0.68 5.82
N VAL A 255 12.53 -1.29 7.01
CA VAL A 255 11.85 -0.78 8.22
C VAL A 255 12.41 0.55 8.71
N ASP A 256 13.64 0.87 8.38
CA ASP A 256 14.26 2.18 8.65
C ASP A 256 13.67 3.31 7.78
N VAL A 257 13.10 2.97 6.61
CA VAL A 257 12.35 3.92 5.78
C VAL A 257 10.87 3.94 6.19
N PHE A 258 10.24 2.77 6.33
CA PHE A 258 8.83 2.62 6.68
C PHE A 258 8.67 1.95 8.06
N PRO A 259 8.88 2.69 9.16
CA PRO A 259 8.80 2.10 10.51
C PRO A 259 7.39 1.84 11.00
N TYR A 260 6.37 2.25 10.23
CA TYR A 260 4.98 2.14 10.64
C TYR A 260 4.15 1.37 9.63
N SER A 261 3.14 0.64 10.15
CA SER A 261 2.03 0.15 9.33
C SER A 261 0.74 0.83 9.76
N TRP A 262 -0.07 1.19 8.78
CA TRP A 262 -1.46 1.54 9.04
C TRP A 262 -2.32 0.33 8.69
N LEU A 263 -3.23 0.00 9.61
CA LEU A 263 -4.26 -1.01 9.43
C LEU A 263 -5.60 -0.31 9.25
N TRP A 264 -5.99 -0.11 8.00
CA TRP A 264 -7.33 0.34 7.66
C TRP A 264 -8.18 -0.87 7.30
N LEU A 265 -8.98 -1.32 8.27
CA LEU A 265 -9.76 -2.56 8.17
C LEU A 265 -11.24 -2.20 8.02
N VAL A 266 -11.86 -2.59 6.90
CA VAL A 266 -13.25 -2.27 6.58
C VAL A 266 -14.05 -3.55 6.43
N TYR A 267 -14.92 -3.78 7.40
CA TYR A 267 -15.78 -4.94 7.49
C TYR A 267 -17.25 -4.51 7.36
N GLY A 268 -17.60 -3.86 6.23
CA GLY A 268 -18.94 -3.36 5.95
C GLY A 268 -19.27 -1.98 6.54
N GLY A 269 -18.61 -1.56 7.63
CA GLY A 269 -18.98 -0.39 8.44
C GLY A 269 -18.65 0.98 7.81
N TRP A 270 -17.87 1.02 6.73
CA TRP A 270 -17.62 2.23 5.99
C TRP A 270 -18.02 2.06 4.52
N ARG A 271 -19.03 2.81 4.07
CA ARG A 271 -19.61 2.75 2.71
C ARG A 271 -19.98 1.33 2.24
N GLY A 272 -20.12 0.36 3.16
CA GLY A 272 -20.38 -1.05 2.85
C GLY A 272 -19.24 -1.73 2.07
N LEU A 273 -18.00 -1.24 2.16
CA LEU A 273 -16.82 -1.88 1.58
C LEU A 273 -16.39 -3.07 2.44
N TYR A 274 -15.73 -4.04 1.79
CA TYR A 274 -15.13 -5.19 2.47
C TYR A 274 -13.70 -5.39 1.95
N CYS A 275 -12.77 -4.72 2.60
CA CYS A 275 -11.36 -4.66 2.19
C CYS A 275 -10.45 -4.31 3.37
N ALA A 276 -9.15 -4.48 3.18
CA ALA A 276 -8.14 -4.02 4.12
C ALA A 276 -7.05 -3.22 3.43
N GLY A 277 -6.66 -2.10 4.04
CA GLY A 277 -5.37 -1.46 3.84
C GLY A 277 -4.40 -2.00 4.89
N ILE A 278 -3.40 -2.78 4.48
CA ILE A 278 -2.29 -3.22 5.34
C ILE A 278 -1.04 -2.56 4.78
N GLU A 279 -0.72 -1.40 5.32
CA GLU A 279 0.03 -0.36 4.64
C GLU A 279 1.40 -0.14 5.26
N ALA A 280 2.40 0.23 4.46
CA ALA A 280 3.72 0.64 4.93
C ALA A 280 3.85 2.17 4.84
N TRP A 281 4.18 2.84 5.95
CA TRP A 281 4.23 4.30 6.05
C TRP A 281 5.48 4.81 6.75
N THR A 282 5.92 6.01 6.35
CA THR A 282 7.05 6.71 6.97
C THR A 282 6.70 7.42 8.28
N GLY A 283 5.42 7.61 8.58
CA GLY A 283 4.93 8.29 9.78
C GLY A 283 3.43 8.15 10.01
N TYR A 284 2.93 8.77 11.07
CA TYR A 284 1.52 8.95 11.43
C TYR A 284 1.40 10.09 12.48
N PRO A 285 0.21 10.68 12.74
CA PRO A 285 -1.10 10.42 12.13
C PRO A 285 -1.15 10.84 10.65
N PRO A 286 -2.28 10.62 9.94
CA PRO A 286 -2.32 10.70 8.48
C PRO A 286 -2.21 12.12 7.92
N THR A 287 -2.46 13.15 8.70
CA THR A 287 -2.29 14.55 8.27
C THR A 287 -0.85 15.01 8.48
N LEU A 288 -0.27 15.67 7.48
CA LEU A 288 1.14 16.07 7.49
C LEU A 288 1.48 17.01 8.64
N GLU A 289 0.63 18.00 8.90
CA GLU A 289 0.85 18.97 9.99
C GLU A 289 0.92 18.31 11.37
N HIS A 290 0.07 17.31 11.64
CA HIS A 290 0.08 16.59 12.91
C HIS A 290 1.26 15.61 13.00
N ALA A 291 1.59 14.93 11.90
CA ALA A 291 2.77 14.07 11.85
C ALA A 291 4.06 14.86 12.11
N VAL A 292 4.19 16.04 11.52
CA VAL A 292 5.33 16.96 11.75
C VAL A 292 5.36 17.44 13.20
N ALA A 293 4.22 17.86 13.76
CA ALA A 293 4.13 18.28 15.15
C ALA A 293 4.53 17.18 16.14
N GLN A 294 4.34 15.91 15.77
CA GLN A 294 4.70 14.74 16.59
C GLN A 294 6.10 14.17 16.26
N GLY A 295 6.83 14.77 15.32
CA GLY A 295 8.16 14.29 14.92
C GLY A 295 8.16 12.97 14.14
N ARG A 296 7.05 12.60 13.49
CA ARG A 296 6.86 11.34 12.78
C ARG A 296 6.69 11.56 11.27
N PHE A 297 7.74 12.00 10.62
CA PHE A 297 7.76 12.38 9.20
C PHE A 297 9.13 12.11 8.60
N ARG A 298 9.26 12.25 7.28
CA ARG A 298 10.54 12.35 6.56
C ARG A 298 10.75 13.77 6.07
N GLN A 299 12.01 14.15 5.92
CA GLN A 299 12.37 15.43 5.31
C GLN A 299 13.54 15.26 4.34
N LEU A 300 13.56 16.08 3.30
CA LEU A 300 14.63 16.14 2.33
C LEU A 300 15.04 17.59 2.11
N LYS A 301 16.33 17.87 2.15
CA LYS A 301 16.89 19.15 1.68
C LYS A 301 16.86 19.19 0.15
N LYS A 302 17.05 20.38 -0.39
CA LYS A 302 17.18 20.59 -1.83
C LYS A 302 18.18 19.63 -2.46
N GLY A 303 17.74 18.88 -3.47
CA GLY A 303 18.54 17.91 -4.20
C GLY A 303 18.81 16.59 -3.49
N GLU A 304 18.37 16.43 -2.23
CA GLU A 304 18.45 15.16 -1.53
C GLU A 304 17.37 14.18 -2.01
N SER A 305 17.67 12.89 -1.94
CA SER A 305 16.74 11.81 -2.27
C SER A 305 16.63 10.81 -1.12
N LEU A 306 15.45 10.22 -0.96
CA LEU A 306 15.19 9.04 -0.15
C LEU A 306 14.87 7.88 -1.09
N GLU A 307 15.55 6.75 -0.91
CA GLU A 307 15.39 5.56 -1.72
C GLU A 307 14.87 4.39 -0.87
N ALA A 308 14.09 3.50 -1.48
CA ALA A 308 13.62 2.28 -0.84
C ALA A 308 13.53 1.14 -1.86
N GLN A 309 13.89 -0.07 -1.41
CA GLN A 309 13.65 -1.31 -2.15
C GLN A 309 12.50 -2.04 -1.48
N THR A 310 11.42 -2.28 -2.21
CA THR A 310 10.28 -3.02 -1.70
C THR A 310 9.95 -4.22 -2.58
N LYS A 311 9.21 -5.19 -2.04
CA LYS A 311 8.70 -6.31 -2.81
C LYS A 311 7.26 -6.61 -2.42
N ILE A 312 6.46 -6.99 -3.41
CA ILE A 312 5.21 -7.69 -3.16
C ILE A 312 5.48 -9.16 -3.45
N VAL A 313 5.18 -10.01 -2.48
CA VAL A 313 5.36 -11.47 -2.58
C VAL A 313 3.99 -12.16 -2.57
N VAL A 314 3.76 -13.05 -3.53
CA VAL A 314 2.62 -13.95 -3.51
C VAL A 314 3.12 -15.33 -3.13
N PHE A 315 2.46 -15.97 -2.18
CA PHE A 315 2.89 -17.26 -1.64
C PHE A 315 1.73 -18.24 -1.50
N SER A 316 2.07 -19.54 -1.42
CA SER A 316 1.12 -20.62 -1.19
C SER A 316 1.69 -21.65 -0.20
N GLY A 317 0.79 -22.48 0.38
CA GLY A 317 1.15 -23.55 1.30
C GLY A 317 1.12 -23.16 2.79
N LEU A 318 0.87 -21.89 3.13
CA LEU A 318 0.91 -21.41 4.51
C LEU A 318 -0.47 -20.97 5.01
N VAL A 319 -0.72 -21.13 6.32
CA VAL A 319 -1.92 -20.62 7.04
C VAL A 319 -1.58 -19.48 8.00
N GLU A 320 -0.30 -19.26 8.27
CA GLU A 320 0.22 -18.20 9.13
C GLU A 320 1.61 -17.80 8.65
N VAL A 321 1.90 -16.51 8.64
CA VAL A 321 3.22 -15.96 8.32
C VAL A 321 3.90 -15.53 9.62
N THR A 322 5.12 -16.04 9.86
CA THR A 322 5.93 -15.67 11.02
C THR A 322 7.09 -14.75 10.66
N GLY A 323 7.33 -14.55 9.35
CA GLY A 323 8.36 -13.66 8.84
C GLY A 323 8.45 -13.69 7.33
N ILE A 324 8.91 -12.58 6.74
CA ILE A 324 9.28 -12.51 5.33
C ILE A 324 10.68 -11.88 5.25
N LYS A 325 11.63 -12.61 4.68
CA LYS A 325 13.00 -12.11 4.50
C LYS A 325 13.05 -10.99 3.44
N PRO A 326 14.08 -10.14 3.47
CA PRO A 326 14.28 -9.15 2.39
C PRO A 326 14.42 -9.75 0.98
N THR A 327 14.77 -11.03 0.89
CA THR A 327 14.79 -11.78 -0.38
C THR A 327 13.39 -12.02 -0.96
N GLY A 328 12.33 -11.99 -0.14
CA GLY A 328 10.96 -12.41 -0.48
C GLY A 328 10.63 -13.84 -0.01
N GLU A 329 11.55 -14.53 0.65
CA GLU A 329 11.29 -15.84 1.24
C GLU A 329 10.32 -15.71 2.41
N VAL A 330 9.18 -16.42 2.34
CA VAL A 330 8.11 -16.39 3.34
C VAL A 330 8.30 -17.56 4.30
N MET A 331 8.29 -17.26 5.59
CA MET A 331 8.36 -18.24 6.68
C MET A 331 7.02 -18.29 7.41
N GLY A 332 6.55 -19.48 7.75
CA GLY A 332 5.27 -19.61 8.42
C GLY A 332 4.90 -21.05 8.75
N ARG A 333 3.65 -21.27 9.14
CA ARG A 333 3.08 -22.58 9.40
C ARG A 333 2.22 -23.06 8.23
N GLU A 334 2.36 -24.33 7.88
CA GLU A 334 1.55 -25.01 6.85
C GLU A 334 0.20 -25.53 7.38
N ARG A 335 0.07 -25.64 8.72
CA ARG A 335 -1.13 -26.12 9.46
C ARG A 335 -1.23 -25.47 10.83
#